data_a1b4499b31823604ad1be52a0867eae4
#
_entry.id   a1b4499b31823604ad1be52a0867eae4
#
_cell.length_a   1.000
_cell.length_b   1.000
_cell.length_c   1.000
_cell.angle_alpha   90.00
_cell.angle_beta   90.00
_cell.angle_gamma   90.00
#
_symmetry.space_group_name_H-M   'P 1'
#
loop_
_entity.id
_entity.type
_entity.pdbx_description
1 polymer ?
#
loop_
_entity_poly.entity_id
_entity_poly.type
_entity_poly.pdbx_seq_one_letter_code
_entity_poly.pdbx_strand_id
1 'polypeptide(L)'
;MLAVVGISNKPPDKDHPFGHGKAEVISEAIVGIILILVSIYILVEAILAFFEKPSVPQYSALIAAIISYIAKEILYRYSIKQGKKWNSKAIIAIALDHKGDIVASLAAFIGVLLAIIGNAIGWTFLLYADAIASALVAYFIFRIAMDLIKPSVDVLMEKSVDQELLDEYEATIHEFNQVKRIDRLRAREHGHYKILDIRLSLNHDLTIKQGHDIAREIKNEILYKYPDVEEVLIHVNPYYPL
;
A
#
# COMPACT_ATOMS: atom_id res chain seq x y z
N MET A 1 5.11 5.93 11.78
CA MET A 1 5.73 5.79 10.44
C MET A 1 7.23 6.10 10.42
N LEU A 2 7.74 7.27 10.78
CA LEU A 2 9.19 7.57 10.70
C LEU A 2 10.11 6.56 11.41
N ALA A 3 9.73 6.04 12.58
CA ALA A 3 10.51 5.04 13.30
C ALA A 3 10.56 3.68 12.55
N VAL A 4 9.49 3.31 11.86
CA VAL A 4 9.39 2.06 11.09
C VAL A 4 10.25 2.13 9.83
N VAL A 5 10.24 3.28 9.13
CA VAL A 5 11.15 3.53 7.99
C VAL A 5 12.61 3.40 8.41
N GLY A 6 12.97 3.87 9.63
CA GLY A 6 14.31 3.69 10.17
C GLY A 6 14.68 2.23 10.44
N ILE A 7 13.70 1.37 10.76
CA ILE A 7 13.91 -0.07 10.93
C ILE A 7 13.97 -0.76 9.56
N SER A 8 13.05 -0.44 8.67
CA SER A 8 12.95 -1.03 7.34
C SER A 8 14.23 -0.84 6.51
N ASN A 9 14.90 0.30 6.67
CA ASN A 9 16.16 0.61 5.97
C ASN A 9 17.43 0.02 6.63
N LYS A 10 17.30 -0.78 7.70
CA LYS A 10 18.47 -1.45 8.26
C LYS A 10 18.96 -2.54 7.32
N PRO A 11 20.30 -2.64 7.13
CA PRO A 11 20.87 -3.69 6.31
C PRO A 11 20.61 -5.08 6.90
N PRO A 12 20.79 -6.14 6.11
CA PRO A 12 20.76 -7.52 6.60
C PRO A 12 21.67 -7.75 7.81
N ASP A 13 21.19 -8.54 8.77
CA ASP A 13 21.92 -8.97 9.94
C ASP A 13 21.81 -10.50 10.15
N LYS A 14 22.32 -11.02 11.27
CA LYS A 14 22.30 -12.47 11.55
C LYS A 14 20.89 -13.03 11.74
N ASP A 15 19.98 -12.23 12.30
CA ASP A 15 18.62 -12.64 12.61
C ASP A 15 17.68 -12.40 11.42
N HIS A 16 18.02 -11.41 10.58
CA HIS A 16 17.27 -11.05 9.37
C HIS A 16 18.21 -11.02 8.14
N PRO A 17 18.62 -12.20 7.61
CA PRO A 17 19.61 -12.30 6.53
C PRO A 17 19.17 -11.65 5.22
N PHE A 18 17.86 -11.48 4.99
CA PHE A 18 17.30 -10.81 3.83
C PHE A 18 16.95 -9.33 4.08
N GLY A 19 17.39 -8.76 5.21
CA GLY A 19 17.11 -7.38 5.60
C GLY A 19 15.77 -7.18 6.32
N HIS A 20 15.45 -5.93 6.57
CA HIS A 20 14.32 -5.54 7.41
C HIS A 20 13.16 -4.89 6.61
N GLY A 21 13.18 -4.94 5.28
CA GLY A 21 12.20 -4.27 4.42
C GLY A 21 10.74 -4.58 4.77
N LYS A 22 10.44 -5.82 5.16
CA LYS A 22 9.08 -6.24 5.57
C LYS A 22 8.56 -5.57 6.84
N ALA A 23 9.40 -4.88 7.64
CA ALA A 23 8.94 -4.16 8.81
C ALA A 23 7.92 -3.06 8.47
N GLU A 24 8.08 -2.40 7.33
CA GLU A 24 7.13 -1.41 6.81
C GLU A 24 5.79 -2.07 6.47
N VAL A 25 5.83 -3.18 5.75
CA VAL A 25 4.65 -3.97 5.36
C VAL A 25 3.85 -4.46 6.58
N ILE A 26 4.56 -4.97 7.60
CA ILE A 26 3.93 -5.38 8.87
C ILE A 26 3.25 -4.19 9.55
N SER A 27 3.92 -3.03 9.58
CA SER A 27 3.35 -1.82 10.17
C SER A 27 2.09 -1.36 9.43
N GLU A 28 2.07 -1.41 8.11
CA GLU A 28 0.89 -1.10 7.31
C GLU A 28 -0.27 -2.07 7.59
N ALA A 29 0.03 -3.37 7.69
CA ALA A 29 -0.97 -4.38 8.06
C ALA A 29 -1.57 -4.11 9.46
N ILE A 30 -0.73 -3.76 10.45
CA ILE A 30 -1.19 -3.42 11.80
C ILE A 30 -2.10 -2.19 11.79
N VAL A 31 -1.72 -1.12 11.07
CA VAL A 31 -2.57 0.08 10.91
C VAL A 31 -3.89 -0.29 10.27
N GLY A 32 -3.87 -1.11 9.21
CA GLY A 32 -5.08 -1.60 8.55
C GLY A 32 -6.00 -2.37 9.51
N ILE A 33 -5.46 -3.25 10.36
CA ILE A 33 -6.24 -3.99 11.37
C ILE A 33 -6.87 -3.02 12.38
N ILE A 34 -6.12 -2.04 12.87
CA ILE A 34 -6.66 -1.01 13.79
C ILE A 34 -7.81 -0.26 13.12
N LEU A 35 -7.67 0.13 11.85
CA LEU A 35 -8.73 0.82 11.12
C LEU A 35 -9.97 -0.05 10.92
N ILE A 36 -9.83 -1.37 10.70
CA ILE A 36 -10.97 -2.31 10.67
C ILE A 36 -11.69 -2.28 12.02
N LEU A 37 -10.98 -2.41 13.12
CA LEU A 37 -11.60 -2.40 14.45
C LEU A 37 -12.34 -1.09 14.72
N VAL A 38 -11.76 0.05 14.35
CA VAL A 38 -12.40 1.36 14.46
C VAL A 38 -13.63 1.46 13.56
N SER A 39 -13.57 0.98 12.33
CA SER A 39 -14.70 1.00 11.40
C SER A 39 -15.86 0.14 11.89
N ILE A 40 -15.57 -1.05 12.43
CA ILE A 40 -16.58 -1.93 13.03
C ILE A 40 -17.21 -1.26 14.25
N TYR A 41 -16.42 -0.64 15.12
CA TYR A 41 -16.92 0.08 16.29
C TYR A 41 -17.89 1.19 15.88
N ILE A 42 -17.50 2.06 14.94
CA ILE A 42 -18.36 3.16 14.43
C ILE A 42 -19.64 2.60 13.79
N LEU A 43 -19.54 1.50 13.03
CA LEU A 43 -20.69 0.89 12.39
C LEU A 43 -21.67 0.33 13.43
N VAL A 44 -21.17 -0.33 14.46
CA VAL A 44 -22.00 -0.86 15.55
C VAL A 44 -22.74 0.28 16.27
N GLU A 45 -22.04 1.35 16.64
CA GLU A 45 -22.64 2.55 17.24
C GLU A 45 -23.71 3.17 16.31
N ALA A 46 -23.43 3.28 15.03
CA ALA A 46 -24.38 3.79 14.05
C ALA A 46 -25.64 2.91 13.95
N ILE A 47 -25.49 1.59 14.01
CA ILE A 47 -26.62 0.64 14.01
C ILE A 47 -27.43 0.76 15.30
N LEU A 48 -26.77 0.79 16.46
CA LEU A 48 -27.45 0.90 17.75
C LEU A 48 -28.23 2.19 17.89
N ALA A 49 -27.75 3.28 17.26
CA ALA A 49 -28.46 4.56 17.23
C ALA A 49 -29.86 4.48 16.57
N PHE A 50 -30.11 3.49 15.71
CA PHE A 50 -31.46 3.26 15.15
C PHE A 50 -32.44 2.61 16.14
N PHE A 51 -31.93 1.90 17.14
CA PHE A 51 -32.74 1.20 18.16
C PHE A 51 -32.93 2.03 19.44
N GLU A 52 -32.12 3.07 19.59
CA GLU A 52 -32.22 4.02 20.71
C GLU A 52 -33.11 5.20 20.36
N LYS A 53 -33.54 5.96 21.37
CA LYS A 53 -34.21 7.23 21.13
C LYS A 53 -33.21 8.18 20.45
N PRO A 54 -33.58 8.76 19.29
CA PRO A 54 -32.66 9.63 18.58
C PRO A 54 -32.22 10.78 19.49
N SER A 55 -30.90 10.90 19.66
CA SER A 55 -30.30 11.99 20.40
C SER A 55 -29.93 13.11 19.44
N VAL A 56 -30.11 14.34 19.89
CA VAL A 56 -29.67 15.52 19.13
C VAL A 56 -28.17 15.64 19.27
N PRO A 57 -27.39 15.65 18.16
CA PRO A 57 -25.96 15.88 18.23
C PRO A 57 -25.65 17.22 18.89
N GLN A 58 -24.58 17.27 19.67
CA GLN A 58 -24.13 18.52 20.27
C GLN A 58 -23.55 19.46 19.20
N TYR A 59 -23.67 20.76 19.39
CA TYR A 59 -23.07 21.77 18.51
C TYR A 59 -21.53 21.62 18.43
N SER A 60 -20.89 21.05 19.45
CA SER A 60 -19.46 20.72 19.41
C SER A 60 -19.09 19.75 18.28
N ALA A 61 -19.97 18.80 17.93
CA ALA A 61 -19.77 17.89 16.81
C ALA A 61 -19.75 18.64 15.45
N LEU A 62 -20.66 19.63 15.30
CA LEU A 62 -20.72 20.47 14.11
C LEU A 62 -19.44 21.31 13.95
N ILE A 63 -18.97 21.90 15.06
CA ILE A 63 -17.72 22.68 15.07
C ILE A 63 -16.52 21.79 14.72
N ALA A 64 -16.45 20.60 15.31
CA ALA A 64 -15.38 19.63 15.01
C ALA A 64 -15.37 19.21 13.54
N ALA A 65 -16.54 18.98 12.94
CA ALA A 65 -16.67 18.63 11.52
C ALA A 65 -16.21 19.77 10.61
N ILE A 66 -16.56 21.03 10.93
CA ILE A 66 -16.11 22.21 10.20
C ILE A 66 -14.59 22.38 10.30
N ILE A 67 -14.01 22.26 11.48
CA ILE A 67 -12.56 22.36 11.68
C ILE A 67 -11.84 21.27 10.89
N SER A 68 -12.33 20.03 10.96
CA SER A 68 -11.79 18.91 10.20
C SER A 68 -11.83 19.18 8.68
N TYR A 69 -12.98 19.63 8.17
CA TYR A 69 -13.13 19.97 6.77
C TYR A 69 -12.12 21.05 6.33
N ILE A 70 -12.05 22.18 7.08
CA ILE A 70 -11.13 23.27 6.74
C ILE A 70 -9.67 22.81 6.77
N ALA A 71 -9.27 22.05 7.80
CA ALA A 71 -7.90 21.53 7.91
C ALA A 71 -7.55 20.64 6.71
N LYS A 72 -8.44 19.72 6.33
CA LYS A 72 -8.24 18.80 5.20
C LYS A 72 -8.23 19.53 3.86
N GLU A 73 -9.07 20.53 3.68
CA GLU A 73 -9.10 21.36 2.48
C GLU A 73 -7.79 22.15 2.31
N ILE A 74 -7.24 22.70 3.39
CA ILE A 74 -5.94 23.38 3.38
C ILE A 74 -4.83 22.39 3.00
N LEU A 75 -4.79 21.20 3.62
CA LEU A 75 -3.81 20.17 3.33
C LEU A 75 -3.91 19.70 1.88
N TYR A 76 -5.11 19.45 1.37
CA TYR A 76 -5.34 19.10 -0.03
C TYR A 76 -4.78 20.14 -0.99
N ARG A 77 -5.16 21.40 -0.80
CA ARG A 77 -4.70 22.51 -1.68
C ARG A 77 -3.19 22.68 -1.62
N TYR A 78 -2.60 22.56 -0.44
CA TYR A 78 -1.16 22.63 -0.27
C TYR A 78 -0.45 21.47 -0.98
N SER A 79 -0.87 20.23 -0.72
CA SER A 79 -0.27 19.02 -1.29
C SER A 79 -0.41 18.99 -2.82
N ILE A 80 -1.59 19.33 -3.37
CA ILE A 80 -1.76 19.33 -4.84
C ILE A 80 -0.89 20.41 -5.52
N LYS A 81 -0.73 21.57 -4.88
CA LYS A 81 0.15 22.64 -5.36
C LYS A 81 1.62 22.21 -5.37
N GLN A 82 2.09 21.56 -4.29
CA GLN A 82 3.46 21.06 -4.20
C GLN A 82 3.68 19.88 -5.17
N GLY A 83 2.74 18.95 -5.26
CA GLY A 83 2.81 17.80 -6.18
C GLY A 83 2.95 18.24 -7.64
N LYS A 84 2.17 19.24 -8.07
CA LYS A 84 2.30 19.85 -9.40
C LYS A 84 3.62 20.60 -9.59
N LYS A 85 4.08 21.34 -8.58
CA LYS A 85 5.34 22.11 -8.64
C LYS A 85 6.56 21.19 -8.82
N TRP A 86 6.58 20.08 -8.10
CA TRP A 86 7.71 19.13 -8.11
C TRP A 86 7.50 17.95 -9.06
N ASN A 87 6.41 17.95 -9.83
CA ASN A 87 5.98 16.84 -10.71
C ASN A 87 6.03 15.47 -10.00
N SER A 88 5.68 15.44 -8.71
CA SER A 88 5.76 14.26 -7.87
C SER A 88 4.41 13.55 -7.80
N LYS A 89 4.35 12.34 -8.38
CA LYS A 89 3.16 11.48 -8.34
C LYS A 89 2.80 11.09 -6.89
N ALA A 90 3.81 10.86 -6.04
CA ALA A 90 3.60 10.52 -4.62
C ALA A 90 2.91 11.64 -3.84
N ILE A 91 3.33 12.91 -4.01
CA ILE A 91 2.68 14.05 -3.35
C ILE A 91 1.26 14.26 -3.90
N ILE A 92 1.02 14.01 -5.19
CA ILE A 92 -0.32 14.07 -5.79
C ILE A 92 -1.22 12.98 -5.19
N ALA A 93 -0.70 11.76 -4.99
CA ALA A 93 -1.45 10.68 -4.34
C ALA A 93 -1.87 11.06 -2.91
N ILE A 94 -0.96 11.62 -2.09
CA ILE A 94 -1.29 12.14 -0.75
C ILE A 94 -2.38 13.23 -0.81
N ALA A 95 -2.35 14.09 -1.84
CA ALA A 95 -3.41 15.08 -2.01
C ALA A 95 -4.77 14.42 -2.31
N LEU A 96 -4.79 13.36 -3.10
CA LEU A 96 -6.04 12.63 -3.40
C LEU A 96 -6.61 11.92 -2.16
N ASP A 97 -5.75 11.42 -1.26
CA ASP A 97 -6.17 10.88 0.05
C ASP A 97 -6.87 11.97 0.89
N HIS A 98 -6.28 13.16 0.97
CA HIS A 98 -6.93 14.30 1.65
C HIS A 98 -8.27 14.66 1.02
N LYS A 99 -8.42 14.53 -0.30
CA LYS A 99 -9.71 14.75 -0.99
C LYS A 99 -10.77 13.74 -0.55
N GLY A 100 -10.41 12.47 -0.35
CA GLY A 100 -11.29 11.46 0.23
C GLY A 100 -11.77 11.84 1.63
N ASP A 101 -10.85 12.29 2.47
CA ASP A 101 -11.14 12.77 3.83
C ASP A 101 -12.08 14.00 3.86
N ILE A 102 -11.97 14.90 2.87
CA ILE A 102 -12.86 16.07 2.70
C ILE A 102 -14.30 15.59 2.47
N VAL A 103 -14.48 14.61 1.58
CA VAL A 103 -15.81 14.04 1.29
C VAL A 103 -16.41 13.40 2.54
N ALA A 104 -15.63 12.64 3.30
CA ALA A 104 -16.06 12.03 4.56
C ALA A 104 -16.43 13.09 5.61
N SER A 105 -15.61 14.14 5.78
CA SER A 105 -15.90 15.24 6.70
C SER A 105 -17.15 16.02 6.32
N LEU A 106 -17.39 16.23 5.01
CA LEU A 106 -18.59 16.89 4.51
C LEU A 106 -19.85 16.02 4.73
N ALA A 107 -19.76 14.70 4.53
CA ALA A 107 -20.85 13.78 4.82
C ALA A 107 -21.23 13.82 6.31
N ALA A 108 -20.23 13.76 7.21
CA ALA A 108 -20.44 13.88 8.66
C ALA A 108 -21.08 15.24 9.03
N PHE A 109 -20.59 16.34 8.47
CA PHE A 109 -21.15 17.66 8.68
C PHE A 109 -22.63 17.75 8.27
N ILE A 110 -22.95 17.23 7.08
CA ILE A 110 -24.34 17.23 6.57
C ILE A 110 -25.23 16.36 7.48
N GLY A 111 -24.76 15.18 7.92
CA GLY A 111 -25.50 14.31 8.83
C GLY A 111 -25.86 15.01 10.15
N VAL A 112 -24.86 15.59 10.81
CA VAL A 112 -25.05 16.33 12.05
C VAL A 112 -25.97 17.54 11.87
N LEU A 113 -25.79 18.30 10.78
CA LEU A 113 -26.62 19.47 10.48
C LEU A 113 -28.10 19.09 10.26
N LEU A 114 -28.35 18.03 9.49
CA LEU A 114 -29.70 17.52 9.24
C LEU A 114 -30.36 17.04 10.54
N ALA A 115 -29.61 16.38 11.43
CA ALA A 115 -30.13 15.95 12.72
C ALA A 115 -30.53 17.15 13.62
N ILE A 116 -29.71 18.22 13.66
CA ILE A 116 -30.02 19.45 14.39
C ILE A 116 -31.27 20.13 13.80
N ILE A 117 -31.35 20.27 12.48
CA ILE A 117 -32.50 20.87 11.81
C ILE A 117 -33.76 20.03 12.07
N GLY A 118 -33.67 18.70 11.94
CA GLY A 118 -34.76 17.77 12.19
C GLY A 118 -35.34 17.92 13.59
N ASN A 119 -34.51 18.11 14.60
CA ASN A 119 -34.94 18.41 15.94
C ASN A 119 -35.68 19.73 16.06
N ALA A 120 -35.18 20.79 15.39
CA ALA A 120 -35.74 22.13 15.45
C ALA A 120 -37.14 22.19 14.80
N ILE A 121 -37.38 21.41 13.71
CA ILE A 121 -38.68 21.39 12.98
C ILE A 121 -39.57 20.23 13.39
N GLY A 122 -39.14 19.39 14.35
CA GLY A 122 -39.93 18.25 14.85
C GLY A 122 -39.94 17.04 13.90
N TRP A 123 -39.05 16.96 12.93
CA TRP A 123 -38.94 15.83 11.99
C TRP A 123 -38.01 14.77 12.54
N THR A 124 -38.56 13.81 13.27
CA THR A 124 -37.79 12.73 13.92
C THR A 124 -36.96 11.88 12.95
N PHE A 125 -37.38 11.75 11.69
CA PHE A 125 -36.63 11.01 10.67
C PHE A 125 -35.27 11.63 10.40
N LEU A 126 -35.12 12.95 10.41
CA LEU A 126 -33.83 13.63 10.20
C LEU A 126 -32.85 13.44 11.35
N LEU A 127 -33.31 13.04 12.54
CA LEU A 127 -32.43 12.73 13.67
C LEU A 127 -31.54 11.50 13.40
N TYR A 128 -31.96 10.62 12.50
CA TYR A 128 -31.16 9.45 12.08
C TYR A 128 -30.12 9.77 10.99
N ALA A 129 -30.12 10.98 10.47
CA ALA A 129 -29.15 11.39 9.41
C ALA A 129 -27.71 11.29 9.91
N ASP A 130 -27.44 11.57 11.18
CA ASP A 130 -26.12 11.43 11.79
C ASP A 130 -25.68 9.95 11.84
N ALA A 131 -26.57 9.03 12.22
CA ALA A 131 -26.29 7.60 12.20
C ALA A 131 -26.01 7.07 10.79
N ILE A 132 -26.75 7.55 9.78
CA ILE A 132 -26.50 7.20 8.38
C ILE A 132 -25.15 7.73 7.91
N ALA A 133 -24.83 8.98 8.25
CA ALA A 133 -23.52 9.57 7.92
C ALA A 133 -22.37 8.80 8.60
N SER A 134 -22.53 8.42 9.87
CA SER A 134 -21.56 7.61 10.61
C SER A 134 -21.35 6.24 9.99
N ALA A 135 -22.41 5.55 9.55
CA ALA A 135 -22.31 4.28 8.84
C ALA A 135 -21.56 4.42 7.50
N LEU A 136 -21.79 5.53 6.79
CA LEU A 136 -21.09 5.82 5.55
C LEU A 136 -19.58 6.09 5.79
N VAL A 137 -19.26 6.84 6.84
CA VAL A 137 -17.86 7.06 7.26
C VAL A 137 -17.20 5.74 7.66
N ALA A 138 -17.88 4.88 8.41
CA ALA A 138 -17.39 3.55 8.77
C ALA A 138 -17.06 2.72 7.51
N TYR A 139 -17.93 2.74 6.51
CA TYR A 139 -17.68 2.06 5.23
C TYR A 139 -16.42 2.59 4.53
N PHE A 140 -16.20 3.90 4.48
CA PHE A 140 -14.99 4.46 3.87
C PHE A 140 -13.73 4.09 4.65
N ILE A 141 -13.76 4.13 5.98
CA ILE A 141 -12.63 3.69 6.82
C ILE A 141 -12.33 2.21 6.56
N PHE A 142 -13.34 1.36 6.48
CA PHE A 142 -13.18 -0.05 6.15
C PHE A 142 -12.53 -0.26 4.77
N ARG A 143 -12.93 0.50 3.76
CA ARG A 143 -12.32 0.47 2.42
C ARG A 143 -10.83 0.82 2.48
N ILE A 144 -10.47 1.92 3.15
CA ILE A 144 -9.07 2.33 3.35
C ILE A 144 -8.28 1.23 4.07
N ALA A 145 -8.85 0.62 5.09
CA ALA A 145 -8.22 -0.48 5.83
C ALA A 145 -7.93 -1.68 4.92
N MET A 146 -8.87 -2.05 4.04
CA MET A 146 -8.69 -3.14 3.09
C MET A 146 -7.65 -2.82 2.02
N ASP A 147 -7.55 -1.58 1.58
CA ASP A 147 -6.55 -1.12 0.62
C ASP A 147 -5.13 -1.13 1.22
N LEU A 148 -4.99 -1.08 2.56
CA LEU A 148 -3.72 -1.26 3.28
C LEU A 148 -3.41 -2.75 3.52
N ILE A 149 -4.37 -3.52 3.99
CA ILE A 149 -4.15 -4.91 4.41
C ILE A 149 -3.89 -5.82 3.21
N LYS A 150 -4.66 -5.69 2.13
CA LYS A 150 -4.57 -6.61 1.00
C LYS A 150 -3.17 -6.61 0.35
N PRO A 151 -2.55 -5.46 -0.02
CA PRO A 151 -1.19 -5.44 -0.53
C PRO A 151 -0.17 -5.95 0.49
N SER A 152 -0.35 -5.58 1.78
CA SER A 152 0.55 -6.04 2.85
C SER A 152 0.56 -7.56 2.98
N VAL A 153 -0.62 -8.19 2.95
CA VAL A 153 -0.75 -9.66 2.96
C VAL A 153 -0.11 -10.28 1.71
N ASP A 154 -0.34 -9.70 0.53
CA ASP A 154 0.26 -10.17 -0.72
C ASP A 154 1.79 -10.20 -0.63
N VAL A 155 2.41 -9.13 -0.13
CA VAL A 155 3.88 -9.05 0.05
C VAL A 155 4.37 -10.03 1.11
N LEU A 156 3.65 -10.19 2.23
CA LEU A 156 4.00 -11.17 3.27
C LEU A 156 3.91 -12.62 2.77
N MET A 157 2.99 -12.89 1.86
CA MET A 157 2.82 -14.19 1.20
C MET A 157 3.74 -14.39 -0.02
N GLU A 158 4.73 -13.51 -0.21
CA GLU A 158 5.71 -13.65 -1.31
C GLU A 158 5.05 -13.60 -2.70
N LYS A 159 4.02 -12.79 -2.88
CA LYS A 159 3.37 -12.60 -4.17
C LYS A 159 4.39 -12.16 -5.22
N SER A 160 4.29 -12.72 -6.42
CA SER A 160 5.12 -12.31 -7.54
C SER A 160 4.85 -10.84 -7.89
N VAL A 161 5.88 -10.16 -8.36
CA VAL A 161 5.72 -8.85 -9.02
C VAL A 161 4.83 -8.99 -10.26
N ASP A 162 4.39 -7.87 -10.83
CA ASP A 162 3.55 -7.85 -12.01
C ASP A 162 4.25 -8.48 -13.22
N GLN A 163 3.48 -9.10 -14.11
CA GLN A 163 4.00 -9.84 -15.27
C GLN A 163 4.84 -8.93 -16.20
N GLU A 164 4.43 -7.69 -16.38
CA GLU A 164 5.17 -6.70 -17.19
C GLU A 164 6.62 -6.54 -16.71
N LEU A 165 6.82 -6.48 -15.39
CA LEU A 165 8.16 -6.36 -14.79
C LEU A 165 8.96 -7.67 -14.91
N LEU A 166 8.30 -8.83 -14.83
CA LEU A 166 8.96 -10.12 -15.09
C LEU A 166 9.44 -10.20 -16.53
N ASP A 167 8.63 -9.74 -17.49
CA ASP A 167 8.97 -9.72 -18.91
C ASP A 167 10.17 -8.79 -19.20
N GLU A 168 10.27 -7.66 -18.47
CA GLU A 168 11.44 -6.77 -18.54
C GLU A 168 12.72 -7.43 -18.03
N TYR A 169 12.64 -8.17 -16.91
CA TYR A 169 13.78 -8.94 -16.38
C TYR A 169 14.18 -10.05 -17.35
N GLU A 170 13.21 -10.77 -17.91
CA GLU A 170 13.43 -11.81 -18.90
C GLU A 170 14.12 -11.26 -20.16
N ALA A 171 13.66 -10.12 -20.67
CA ALA A 171 14.27 -9.44 -21.80
C ALA A 171 15.75 -9.04 -21.51
N THR A 172 16.03 -8.55 -20.29
CA THR A 172 17.40 -8.21 -19.88
C THR A 172 18.29 -9.44 -19.85
N ILE A 173 17.80 -10.59 -19.36
CA ILE A 173 18.55 -11.84 -19.34
C ILE A 173 18.81 -12.35 -20.77
N HIS A 174 17.88 -12.18 -21.70
CA HIS A 174 18.02 -12.59 -23.09
C HIS A 174 19.06 -11.75 -23.89
N GLU A 175 19.49 -10.60 -23.40
CA GLU A 175 20.61 -9.85 -23.98
C GLU A 175 21.93 -10.65 -23.92
N PHE A 176 22.02 -11.66 -23.03
CA PHE A 176 23.20 -12.52 -22.87
C PHE A 176 23.11 -13.76 -23.77
N ASN A 177 23.80 -13.76 -24.88
CA ASN A 177 23.81 -14.85 -25.89
C ASN A 177 24.21 -16.22 -25.33
N GLN A 178 24.91 -16.26 -24.18
CA GLN A 178 25.35 -17.46 -23.49
C GLN A 178 24.18 -18.22 -22.82
N VAL A 179 23.08 -17.50 -22.51
CA VAL A 179 21.87 -18.10 -21.92
C VAL A 179 21.13 -18.90 -23.01
N LYS A 180 20.99 -20.20 -22.78
CA LYS A 180 20.29 -21.09 -23.70
C LYS A 180 18.81 -21.19 -23.38
N ARG A 181 18.47 -21.11 -22.08
CA ARG A 181 17.09 -21.16 -21.62
C ARG A 181 16.98 -20.55 -20.22
N ILE A 182 15.90 -19.85 -19.98
CA ILE A 182 15.47 -19.45 -18.64
C ILE A 182 14.54 -20.56 -18.12
N ASP A 183 15.02 -21.34 -17.16
CA ASP A 183 14.25 -22.46 -16.58
C ASP A 183 13.20 -21.95 -15.60
N ARG A 184 13.53 -20.87 -14.89
CA ARG A 184 12.65 -20.22 -13.93
C ARG A 184 13.10 -18.78 -13.69
N LEU A 185 12.13 -17.87 -13.66
CA LEU A 185 12.28 -16.51 -13.20
C LEU A 185 11.18 -16.23 -12.17
N ARG A 186 11.57 -15.79 -10.99
CA ARG A 186 10.67 -15.34 -9.93
C ARG A 186 11.22 -14.05 -9.36
N ALA A 187 10.33 -13.10 -9.12
CA ALA A 187 10.64 -11.88 -8.42
C ALA A 187 9.53 -11.60 -7.40
N ARG A 188 9.93 -11.14 -6.22
CA ARG A 188 9.01 -10.81 -5.14
C ARG A 188 9.38 -9.48 -4.51
N GLU A 189 8.39 -8.79 -3.97
CA GLU A 189 8.61 -7.61 -3.16
C GLU A 189 9.05 -7.99 -1.74
N HIS A 190 9.97 -7.22 -1.18
CA HIS A 190 10.44 -7.36 0.20
C HIS A 190 10.41 -5.99 0.91
N GLY A 191 9.21 -5.39 0.98
CA GLY A 191 9.02 -4.00 1.40
C GLY A 191 9.33 -3.05 0.26
N HIS A 192 10.33 -2.18 0.44
CA HIS A 192 10.70 -1.17 -0.55
C HIS A 192 11.68 -1.65 -1.64
N TYR A 193 12.14 -2.90 -1.56
CA TYR A 193 13.03 -3.51 -2.56
C TYR A 193 12.50 -4.87 -3.04
N LYS A 194 13.13 -5.40 -4.07
CA LYS A 194 12.79 -6.67 -4.70
C LYS A 194 13.92 -7.68 -4.62
N ILE A 195 13.57 -8.95 -4.57
CA ILE A 195 14.48 -10.09 -4.59
C ILE A 195 14.12 -10.97 -5.79
N LEU A 196 15.12 -11.35 -6.58
CA LEU A 196 14.96 -12.19 -7.76
C LEU A 196 15.59 -13.56 -7.54
N ASP A 197 14.87 -14.60 -7.89
CA ASP A 197 15.34 -15.99 -7.98
C ASP A 197 15.29 -16.45 -9.44
N ILE A 198 16.46 -16.70 -10.02
CA ILE A 198 16.62 -17.04 -11.43
C ILE A 198 17.27 -18.41 -11.57
N ARG A 199 16.75 -19.24 -12.46
CA ARG A 199 17.42 -20.47 -12.90
C ARG A 199 17.66 -20.40 -14.38
N LEU A 200 18.92 -20.55 -14.78
CA LEU A 200 19.37 -20.44 -16.15
C LEU A 200 20.01 -21.75 -16.62
N SER A 201 19.83 -22.10 -17.87
CA SER A 201 20.57 -23.15 -18.55
C SER A 201 21.62 -22.53 -19.46
N LEU A 202 22.88 -22.87 -19.20
CA LEU A 202 24.07 -22.50 -20.01
C LEU A 202 24.62 -23.73 -20.71
N ASN A 203 25.45 -23.55 -21.75
CA ASN A 203 26.07 -24.68 -22.43
C ASN A 203 26.82 -25.61 -21.45
N HIS A 204 26.58 -26.91 -21.56
CA HIS A 204 27.15 -27.94 -20.66
C HIS A 204 28.67 -28.02 -20.71
N ASP A 205 29.32 -27.57 -21.80
CA ASP A 205 30.78 -27.59 -21.98
C ASP A 205 31.51 -26.48 -21.19
N LEU A 206 30.77 -25.55 -20.57
CA LEU A 206 31.34 -24.47 -19.80
C LEU A 206 31.95 -25.00 -18.48
N THR A 207 33.12 -24.47 -18.14
CA THR A 207 33.67 -24.69 -16.80
C THR A 207 32.82 -24.00 -15.75
N ILE A 208 32.91 -24.46 -14.50
CA ILE A 208 32.22 -23.83 -13.36
C ILE A 208 32.57 -22.35 -13.27
N LYS A 209 33.84 -21.99 -13.52
CA LYS A 209 34.30 -20.58 -13.50
C LYS A 209 33.58 -19.75 -14.58
N GLN A 210 33.51 -20.24 -15.82
CA GLN A 210 32.82 -19.53 -16.90
C GLN A 210 31.33 -19.35 -16.62
N GLY A 211 30.65 -20.40 -16.14
CA GLY A 211 29.25 -20.32 -15.75
C GLY A 211 29.00 -19.33 -14.62
N HIS A 212 29.90 -19.30 -13.62
CA HIS A 212 29.82 -18.33 -12.52
C HIS A 212 30.05 -16.89 -13.01
N ASP A 213 31.02 -16.66 -13.91
CA ASP A 213 31.32 -15.32 -14.43
C ASP A 213 30.13 -14.77 -15.21
N ILE A 214 29.47 -15.59 -16.07
CA ILE A 214 28.24 -15.22 -16.79
C ILE A 214 27.13 -14.88 -15.81
N ALA A 215 26.88 -15.72 -14.79
CA ALA A 215 25.84 -15.47 -13.79
C ALA A 215 26.11 -14.13 -13.05
N ARG A 216 27.36 -13.84 -12.73
CA ARG A 216 27.75 -12.58 -12.08
C ARG A 216 27.54 -11.37 -12.99
N GLU A 217 27.82 -11.48 -14.28
CA GLU A 217 27.55 -10.40 -15.25
C GLU A 217 26.05 -10.11 -15.33
N ILE A 218 25.21 -11.13 -15.47
CA ILE A 218 23.76 -11.00 -15.49
C ILE A 218 23.25 -10.36 -14.17
N LYS A 219 23.74 -10.81 -13.02
CA LYS A 219 23.40 -10.23 -11.72
C LYS A 219 23.74 -8.74 -11.68
N ASN A 220 24.94 -8.37 -12.09
CA ASN A 220 25.39 -6.98 -12.05
C ASN A 220 24.58 -6.09 -13.01
N GLU A 221 24.21 -6.58 -14.18
CA GLU A 221 23.38 -5.87 -15.14
C GLU A 221 21.97 -5.60 -14.58
N ILE A 222 21.34 -6.62 -13.96
CA ILE A 222 20.04 -6.46 -13.32
C ILE A 222 20.11 -5.44 -12.19
N LEU A 223 21.10 -5.53 -11.30
CA LEU A 223 21.26 -4.59 -10.19
C LEU A 223 21.56 -3.16 -10.66
N TYR A 224 22.23 -2.99 -11.79
CA TYR A 224 22.50 -1.69 -12.40
C TYR A 224 21.24 -1.08 -13.04
N LYS A 225 20.51 -1.89 -13.80
CA LYS A 225 19.34 -1.45 -14.57
C LYS A 225 18.11 -1.21 -13.69
N TYR A 226 17.99 -1.96 -12.57
CA TYR A 226 16.84 -1.91 -11.66
C TYR A 226 17.30 -1.59 -10.22
N PRO A 227 17.39 -0.31 -9.86
CA PRO A 227 17.92 0.13 -8.54
C PRO A 227 17.08 -0.30 -7.34
N ASP A 228 15.85 -0.75 -7.55
CA ASP A 228 14.94 -1.28 -6.54
C ASP A 228 15.08 -2.80 -6.33
N VAL A 229 15.99 -3.44 -7.06
CA VAL A 229 16.40 -4.83 -6.82
C VAL A 229 17.63 -4.84 -5.91
N GLU A 230 17.51 -5.47 -4.74
CA GLU A 230 18.60 -5.55 -3.75
C GLU A 230 19.39 -6.85 -3.89
N GLU A 231 18.71 -7.95 -4.25
CA GLU A 231 19.34 -9.26 -4.36
C GLU A 231 18.87 -10.03 -5.59
N VAL A 232 19.84 -10.67 -6.27
CA VAL A 232 19.60 -11.58 -7.38
C VAL A 232 20.34 -12.89 -7.09
N LEU A 233 19.57 -13.97 -6.96
CA LEU A 233 20.06 -15.33 -6.80
C LEU A 233 19.98 -16.03 -8.15
N ILE A 234 21.13 -16.51 -8.67
CA ILE A 234 21.19 -17.20 -9.96
C ILE A 234 21.69 -18.62 -9.75
N HIS A 235 20.85 -19.59 -10.13
CA HIS A 235 21.21 -21.00 -10.21
C HIS A 235 21.45 -21.38 -11.67
N VAL A 236 22.62 -21.90 -11.98
CA VAL A 236 23.03 -22.31 -13.33
C VAL A 236 22.89 -23.82 -13.50
N ASN A 237 22.15 -24.23 -14.53
CA ASN A 237 22.00 -25.62 -14.98
C ASN A 237 22.81 -25.85 -16.27
N PRO A 238 23.33 -27.05 -16.51
CA PRO A 238 23.89 -27.42 -17.81
C PRO A 238 22.76 -27.62 -18.84
N TYR A 239 22.90 -27.03 -20.01
CA TYR A 239 22.00 -27.24 -21.15
C TYR A 239 22.56 -28.33 -22.06
N TYR A 240 21.77 -29.39 -22.28
CA TYR A 240 22.06 -30.43 -23.26
C TYR A 240 21.11 -30.25 -24.44
N PRO A 241 21.62 -30.00 -25.66
CA PRO A 241 20.78 -30.02 -26.85
C PRO A 241 20.16 -31.41 -27.03
N LEU A 242 18.87 -31.45 -27.35
CA LEU A 242 18.15 -32.72 -27.70
C LEU A 242 18.61 -33.20 -29.04
#